data_efa92d364c322415e96aeeccb591be1c
#
_entry.id   efa92d364c322415e96aeeccb591be1c
#
_cell.length_a   1.000
_cell.length_b   1.000
_cell.length_c   1.000
_cell.angle_alpha   90.00
_cell.angle_beta   90.00
_cell.angle_gamma   90.00
#
_symmetry.space_group_name_H-M   'P 1'
#
loop_
_entity.id
_entity.type
_entity.pdbx_description
1 polymer ?
#
loop_
_entity_poly.entity_id
_entity_poly.type
_entity_poly.pdbx_seq_one_letter_code
_entity_poly.pdbx_strand_id
1 'polypeptide(L)'
;GLDDTLAMNHMYTFVGYAGQGTLCVEPEAGVTGFNLFVNNRQINTAAMAAGGVWNVDISGQTINGRNTIQVGGIRPRGKKVTVRVGYPTVQEGSLQDVGIDRDALELLEQIIQADVNNGFPSAQMAIVKNGKLVYQNAWGKVNSYNPDGTPKTDSPAVTNDTLYDLASNTKMYTANYALQYLVTQGKANLDSRLVDLLGSAFVEDTIDITYNGYENPGLKVNKQWKAELTLRDILRHQAGFPADPQYH
;
A
#
# COMPACT_ATOMS: atom_id res chain seq x y z
N GLY A 1 8.09 -3.32 -5.30
CA GLY A 1 8.97 -3.65 -6.41
C GLY A 1 8.69 -5.04 -6.96
N LEU A 2 9.34 -5.36 -8.05
CA LEU A 2 9.33 -6.70 -8.63
C LEU A 2 10.66 -7.37 -8.29
N ASP A 3 10.60 -8.55 -7.70
CA ASP A 3 11.76 -9.39 -7.40
C ASP A 3 11.39 -10.81 -7.83
N ASP A 4 11.96 -11.25 -8.96
CA ASP A 4 11.64 -12.54 -9.52
C ASP A 4 12.82 -13.13 -10.30
N THR A 5 12.87 -14.44 -10.35
CA THR A 5 13.85 -15.19 -11.13
C THR A 5 13.22 -15.58 -12.47
N LEU A 6 13.71 -14.99 -13.54
CA LEU A 6 13.14 -15.12 -14.87
C LEU A 6 13.78 -16.26 -15.66
N ALA A 7 12.94 -17.17 -16.14
CA ALA A 7 13.29 -18.12 -17.17
C ALA A 7 13.23 -17.47 -18.56
N MET A 8 13.44 -18.24 -19.62
CA MET A 8 13.39 -17.72 -20.98
C MET A 8 12.01 -17.16 -21.35
N ASN A 9 11.99 -16.03 -22.06
CA ASN A 9 10.82 -15.42 -22.69
C ASN A 9 9.66 -15.08 -21.74
N HIS A 10 9.97 -14.68 -20.51
CA HIS A 10 8.96 -14.17 -19.59
C HIS A 10 8.79 -12.66 -19.74
N MET A 11 7.52 -12.23 -19.63
CA MET A 11 7.14 -10.83 -19.54
C MET A 11 6.49 -10.56 -18.19
N TYR A 12 6.95 -9.53 -17.50
CA TYR A 12 6.45 -9.09 -16.20
C TYR A 12 5.99 -7.64 -16.28
N THR A 13 5.09 -7.28 -15.39
CA THR A 13 4.59 -5.91 -15.29
C THR A 13 4.89 -5.33 -13.92
N PHE A 14 5.13 -4.03 -13.88
CA PHE A 14 5.27 -3.26 -12.66
C PHE A 14 4.61 -1.89 -12.81
N VAL A 15 4.21 -1.29 -11.70
CA VAL A 15 3.70 0.08 -11.68
C VAL A 15 4.88 1.01 -11.45
N GLY A 16 5.04 1.99 -12.31
CA GLY A 16 6.11 2.98 -12.23
C GLY A 16 5.62 4.38 -12.56
N TYR A 17 6.57 5.29 -12.57
CA TYR A 17 6.32 6.70 -12.91
C TYR A 17 7.35 7.17 -13.93
N ALA A 18 6.91 7.99 -14.89
CA ALA A 18 7.78 8.55 -15.91
C ALA A 18 8.93 9.34 -15.29
N GLY A 19 10.14 9.10 -15.78
CA GLY A 19 11.34 9.76 -15.28
C GLY A 19 11.96 9.13 -14.03
N GLN A 20 11.42 8.00 -13.54
CA GLN A 20 11.95 7.26 -12.39
C GLN A 20 12.10 5.78 -12.71
N GLY A 21 13.16 5.17 -12.20
CA GLY A 21 13.30 3.73 -12.21
C GLY A 21 14.76 3.27 -12.22
N THR A 22 15.03 2.29 -11.38
CA THR A 22 16.31 1.55 -11.37
C THR A 22 15.98 0.07 -11.43
N LEU A 23 16.59 -0.62 -12.38
CA LEU A 23 16.46 -2.06 -12.54
C LEU A 23 17.74 -2.74 -12.04
N CYS A 24 17.60 -3.58 -11.03
CA CYS A 24 18.68 -4.47 -10.59
C CYS A 24 18.61 -5.76 -11.39
N VAL A 25 19.71 -6.15 -12.00
CA VAL A 25 19.83 -7.34 -12.85
C VAL A 25 20.93 -8.24 -12.30
N GLU A 26 20.60 -9.48 -12.02
CA GLU A 26 21.52 -10.47 -11.47
C GLU A 26 21.54 -11.73 -12.35
N PRO A 27 22.43 -11.80 -13.36
CA PRO A 27 22.63 -13.03 -14.11
C PRO A 27 23.28 -14.09 -13.22
N GLU A 28 22.77 -15.31 -13.26
CA GLU A 28 23.39 -16.44 -12.60
C GLU A 28 24.84 -16.66 -13.11
N ALA A 29 25.71 -17.13 -12.25
CA ALA A 29 27.06 -17.45 -12.64
C ALA A 29 27.09 -18.41 -13.85
N GLY A 30 27.93 -18.07 -14.87
CA GLY A 30 28.02 -18.83 -16.11
C GLY A 30 27.03 -18.38 -17.20
N VAL A 31 26.18 -17.41 -16.97
CA VAL A 31 25.38 -16.78 -18.04
C VAL A 31 26.33 -16.07 -19.01
N THR A 32 26.21 -16.39 -20.30
CA THR A 32 27.00 -15.80 -21.37
C THR A 32 26.29 -14.75 -22.19
N GLY A 33 24.96 -14.66 -22.07
CA GLY A 33 24.18 -13.67 -22.75
C GLY A 33 22.67 -13.82 -22.48
N PHE A 34 21.95 -12.73 -22.65
CA PHE A 34 20.50 -12.66 -22.56
C PHE A 34 20.02 -11.34 -23.18
N ASN A 35 18.73 -11.26 -23.49
CA ASN A 35 18.08 -10.04 -23.96
C ASN A 35 17.17 -9.50 -22.88
N LEU A 36 17.18 -8.19 -22.69
CA LEU A 36 16.40 -7.48 -21.70
C LEU A 36 15.71 -6.28 -22.35
N PHE A 37 14.40 -6.15 -22.11
CA PHE A 37 13.60 -5.05 -22.63
C PHE A 37 12.78 -4.41 -21.52
N VAL A 38 12.71 -3.12 -21.52
CA VAL A 38 11.79 -2.33 -20.68
C VAL A 38 10.90 -1.52 -21.61
N ASN A 39 9.58 -1.72 -21.53
CA ASN A 39 8.60 -1.10 -22.41
C ASN A 39 8.98 -1.23 -23.90
N ASN A 40 9.37 -2.44 -24.30
CA ASN A 40 9.80 -2.82 -25.66
C ASN A 40 11.08 -2.13 -26.14
N ARG A 41 11.82 -1.44 -25.26
CA ARG A 41 13.13 -0.88 -25.58
C ARG A 41 14.22 -1.77 -25.03
N GLN A 42 15.14 -2.16 -25.88
CA GLN A 42 16.24 -3.05 -25.49
C GLN A 42 17.23 -2.32 -24.56
N ILE A 43 17.61 -3.01 -23.50
CA ILE A 43 18.70 -2.60 -22.61
C ILE A 43 19.97 -3.29 -23.05
N ASN A 44 21.08 -2.56 -23.10
CA ASN A 44 22.37 -3.16 -23.39
C ASN A 44 22.84 -4.02 -22.22
N THR A 45 22.95 -5.33 -22.45
CA THR A 45 23.34 -6.33 -21.45
C THR A 45 24.76 -6.87 -21.65
N ALA A 46 25.53 -6.35 -22.62
CA ALA A 46 26.83 -6.89 -23.00
C ALA A 46 27.84 -6.93 -21.85
N ALA A 47 27.79 -5.97 -20.93
CA ALA A 47 28.63 -5.91 -19.75
C ALA A 47 28.14 -6.73 -18.56
N MET A 48 26.94 -7.30 -18.63
CA MET A 48 26.26 -7.98 -17.52
C MET A 48 26.51 -9.49 -17.49
N ALA A 49 27.69 -9.92 -17.88
CA ALA A 49 28.07 -11.34 -17.88
C ALA A 49 28.56 -11.78 -16.49
N ALA A 50 28.47 -13.10 -16.22
CA ALA A 50 29.20 -13.79 -15.18
C ALA A 50 28.94 -13.44 -13.72
N GLY A 51 27.67 -13.51 -13.29
CA GLY A 51 27.31 -13.58 -11.86
C GLY A 51 27.45 -12.28 -11.07
N GLY A 52 27.52 -11.14 -11.75
CA GLY A 52 27.56 -9.83 -11.14
C GLY A 52 26.15 -9.30 -10.80
N VAL A 53 26.10 -8.21 -10.04
CA VAL A 53 24.91 -7.41 -9.77
C VAL A 53 25.03 -6.10 -10.53
N TRP A 54 24.03 -5.79 -11.35
CA TRP A 54 24.02 -4.62 -12.23
C TRP A 54 22.82 -3.74 -11.96
N ASN A 55 23.06 -2.47 -11.68
CA ASN A 55 21.99 -1.49 -11.51
C ASN A 55 21.89 -0.63 -12.78
N VAL A 56 20.75 -0.67 -13.43
CA VAL A 56 20.52 0.03 -14.69
C VAL A 56 19.50 1.14 -14.44
N ASP A 57 19.83 2.36 -14.86
CA ASP A 57 18.90 3.47 -14.88
C ASP A 57 17.90 3.26 -16.03
N ILE A 58 16.62 3.09 -15.68
CA ILE A 58 15.53 2.93 -16.64
C ILE A 58 14.57 4.12 -16.62
N SER A 59 14.97 5.23 -16.02
CA SER A 59 14.16 6.46 -15.94
C SER A 59 13.75 7.01 -17.31
N GLY A 60 14.56 6.79 -18.34
CA GLY A 60 14.24 7.18 -19.70
C GLY A 60 13.21 6.26 -20.40
N GLN A 61 12.95 5.07 -19.89
CA GLN A 61 12.03 4.10 -20.48
C GLN A 61 10.71 3.99 -19.72
N THR A 62 10.64 4.39 -18.44
CA THR A 62 9.44 4.26 -17.62
C THR A 62 8.35 5.24 -18.02
N ILE A 63 7.11 4.80 -17.84
CA ILE A 63 5.90 5.59 -18.03
C ILE A 63 5.06 5.56 -16.75
N ASN A 64 4.13 6.51 -16.62
CA ASN A 64 3.17 6.50 -15.54
C ASN A 64 2.21 5.30 -15.68
N GLY A 65 2.08 4.50 -14.63
CA GLY A 65 1.22 3.33 -14.61
C GLY A 65 1.96 2.05 -14.93
N ARG A 66 1.39 1.21 -15.78
CA ARG A 66 1.91 -0.12 -16.10
C ARG A 66 3.11 -0.05 -17.03
N ASN A 67 4.21 -0.63 -16.58
CA ASN A 67 5.43 -0.85 -17.36
C ASN A 67 5.67 -2.35 -17.53
N THR A 68 6.44 -2.74 -18.54
CA THR A 68 6.79 -4.13 -18.81
C THR A 68 8.29 -4.36 -18.77
N ILE A 69 8.68 -5.52 -18.25
CA ILE A 69 10.04 -6.07 -18.37
C ILE A 69 9.94 -7.39 -19.09
N GLN A 70 10.77 -7.59 -20.12
CA GLN A 70 10.88 -8.86 -20.81
C GLN A 70 12.33 -9.32 -20.79
N VAL A 71 12.53 -10.57 -20.40
CA VAL A 71 13.83 -11.25 -20.48
C VAL A 71 13.69 -12.45 -21.38
N GLY A 72 14.63 -12.63 -22.27
CA GLY A 72 14.65 -13.77 -23.19
C GLY A 72 16.03 -14.12 -23.65
N GLY A 73 16.16 -15.26 -24.36
CA GLY A 73 17.39 -15.70 -24.94
C GLY A 73 18.54 -15.94 -23.95
N ILE A 74 18.23 -16.36 -22.72
CA ILE A 74 19.23 -16.66 -21.69
C ILE A 74 20.10 -17.82 -22.15
N ARG A 75 21.41 -17.63 -22.14
CA ARG A 75 22.42 -18.61 -22.52
C ARG A 75 23.46 -18.78 -21.40
N PRO A 76 23.96 -20.03 -21.14
CA PRO A 76 23.46 -21.30 -21.65
C PRO A 76 22.00 -21.59 -21.23
N ARG A 77 21.38 -22.49 -21.96
CA ARG A 77 20.00 -22.90 -21.63
C ARG A 77 19.92 -23.49 -20.22
N GLY A 78 18.90 -23.12 -19.47
CA GLY A 78 18.68 -23.56 -18.07
C GLY A 78 19.27 -22.61 -17.02
N LYS A 79 20.07 -21.62 -17.41
CA LYS A 79 20.51 -20.55 -16.54
C LYS A 79 19.40 -19.52 -16.30
N LYS A 80 19.53 -18.75 -15.22
CA LYS A 80 18.53 -17.77 -14.76
C LYS A 80 19.11 -16.37 -14.73
N VAL A 81 18.24 -15.40 -14.94
CA VAL A 81 18.51 -13.98 -14.69
C VAL A 81 17.44 -13.47 -13.74
N THR A 82 17.85 -12.94 -12.59
CA THR A 82 16.95 -12.31 -11.63
C THR A 82 16.88 -10.82 -11.90
N VAL A 83 15.66 -10.26 -11.95
CA VAL A 83 15.45 -8.83 -12.09
C VAL A 83 14.60 -8.29 -10.95
N ARG A 84 14.94 -7.08 -10.51
CA ARG A 84 14.28 -6.40 -9.41
C ARG A 84 14.10 -4.94 -9.74
N VAL A 85 12.86 -4.43 -9.56
CA VAL A 85 12.58 -2.99 -9.69
C VAL A 85 12.24 -2.45 -8.30
N GLY A 86 13.00 -1.45 -7.85
CA GLY A 86 12.73 -0.77 -6.59
C GLY A 86 11.39 -0.01 -6.62
N TYR A 87 10.82 0.23 -5.46
CA TYR A 87 9.67 1.15 -5.35
C TYR A 87 10.11 2.56 -5.71
N PRO A 88 9.31 3.29 -6.50
CA PRO A 88 9.61 4.69 -6.78
C PRO A 88 9.55 5.51 -5.50
N THR A 89 10.46 6.46 -5.35
CA THR A 89 10.44 7.44 -4.26
C THR A 89 9.57 8.62 -4.65
N VAL A 90 8.82 9.17 -3.68
CA VAL A 90 8.05 10.39 -3.88
C VAL A 90 9.02 11.55 -4.05
N GLN A 91 8.84 12.35 -5.11
CA GLN A 91 9.62 13.53 -5.43
C GLN A 91 8.77 14.78 -5.31
N GLU A 92 9.39 15.93 -5.14
CA GLU A 92 8.70 17.22 -5.23
C GLU A 92 8.28 17.52 -6.67
N GLY A 93 7.13 18.14 -6.81
CA GLY A 93 6.60 18.54 -8.12
C GLY A 93 5.55 19.65 -8.00
N SER A 94 5.09 20.13 -9.15
CA SER A 94 4.02 21.14 -9.25
C SER A 94 2.68 20.50 -9.65
N LEU A 95 1.60 21.22 -9.41
CA LEU A 95 0.26 20.83 -9.88
C LEU A 95 0.24 20.67 -11.40
N GLN A 96 0.93 21.57 -12.11
CA GLN A 96 1.02 21.55 -13.58
C GLN A 96 1.73 20.29 -14.09
N ASP A 97 2.79 19.83 -13.41
CA ASP A 97 3.54 18.61 -13.79
C ASP A 97 2.66 17.38 -13.88
N VAL A 98 1.59 17.32 -13.09
CA VAL A 98 0.69 16.16 -12.98
C VAL A 98 -0.72 16.43 -13.48
N GLY A 99 -0.95 17.60 -14.10
CA GLY A 99 -2.23 17.94 -14.70
C GLY A 99 -3.36 18.19 -13.71
N ILE A 100 -3.07 18.70 -12.52
CA ILE A 100 -4.09 19.11 -11.55
C ILE A 100 -4.45 20.57 -11.77
N ASP A 101 -5.75 20.84 -11.88
CA ASP A 101 -6.29 22.18 -12.04
C ASP A 101 -6.19 22.97 -10.74
N ARG A 102 -5.52 24.12 -10.79
CA ARG A 102 -5.38 25.03 -9.65
C ARG A 102 -6.72 25.59 -9.17
N ASP A 103 -7.64 25.91 -10.08
CA ASP A 103 -8.94 26.47 -9.73
C ASP A 103 -9.79 25.47 -8.96
N ALA A 104 -9.76 24.19 -9.35
CA ALA A 104 -10.44 23.13 -8.61
C ALA A 104 -9.87 22.95 -7.20
N LEU A 105 -8.54 23.08 -7.05
CA LEU A 105 -7.89 23.02 -5.75
C LEU A 105 -8.26 24.22 -4.87
N GLU A 106 -8.33 25.42 -5.42
CA GLU A 106 -8.77 26.62 -4.68
C GLU A 106 -10.21 26.48 -4.15
N LEU A 107 -11.10 25.86 -4.91
CA LEU A 107 -12.45 25.55 -4.46
C LEU A 107 -12.43 24.59 -3.26
N LEU A 108 -11.59 23.57 -3.30
CA LEU A 108 -11.41 22.62 -2.18
C LEU A 108 -10.85 23.32 -0.94
N GLU A 109 -9.87 24.21 -1.10
CA GLU A 109 -9.30 25.00 0.00
C GLU A 109 -10.39 25.87 0.66
N GLN A 110 -11.27 26.49 -0.14
CA GLN A 110 -12.38 27.29 0.37
C GLN A 110 -13.38 26.44 1.18
N ILE A 111 -13.69 25.24 0.73
CA ILE A 111 -14.58 24.31 1.45
C ILE A 111 -13.96 23.94 2.80
N ILE A 112 -12.70 23.55 2.83
CA ILE A 112 -11.99 23.18 4.06
C ILE A 112 -11.92 24.37 5.03
N GLN A 113 -11.58 25.55 4.51
CA GLN A 113 -11.53 26.77 5.34
C GLN A 113 -12.89 27.11 5.93
N ALA A 114 -13.97 26.94 5.16
CA ALA A 114 -15.34 27.17 5.67
C ALA A 114 -15.70 26.19 6.78
N ASP A 115 -15.36 24.93 6.67
CA ASP A 115 -15.59 23.93 7.71
C ASP A 115 -14.82 24.29 8.99
N VAL A 116 -13.56 24.70 8.88
CA VAL A 116 -12.77 25.14 10.03
C VAL A 116 -13.37 26.40 10.66
N ASN A 117 -13.81 27.38 9.86
CA ASN A 117 -14.48 28.59 10.35
C ASN A 117 -15.80 28.26 11.06
N ASN A 118 -16.47 27.18 10.67
CA ASN A 118 -17.71 26.71 11.29
C ASN A 118 -17.50 25.80 12.49
N GLY A 119 -16.28 25.64 12.98
CA GLY A 119 -15.97 24.96 14.24
C GLY A 119 -15.25 23.63 14.08
N PHE A 120 -14.91 23.16 12.85
CA PHE A 120 -14.07 21.99 12.69
C PHE A 120 -12.65 22.32 13.19
N PRO A 121 -12.02 21.49 14.05
CA PRO A 121 -10.79 21.89 14.74
C PRO A 121 -9.64 22.17 13.81
N SER A 122 -9.34 21.26 12.88
CA SER A 122 -8.20 21.37 11.98
C SER A 122 -8.27 20.37 10.84
N ALA A 123 -7.49 20.62 9.81
CA ALA A 123 -7.29 19.70 8.71
C ALA A 123 -5.85 19.80 8.18
N GLN A 124 -5.37 18.73 7.60
CA GLN A 124 -4.08 18.65 6.92
C GLN A 124 -4.29 17.85 5.64
N MET A 125 -3.73 18.30 4.53
CA MET A 125 -3.87 17.62 3.25
C MET A 125 -2.54 17.56 2.51
N ALA A 126 -2.28 16.41 1.90
CA ALA A 126 -1.20 16.23 0.94
C ALA A 126 -1.75 15.56 -0.32
N ILE A 127 -1.26 15.96 -1.49
CA ILE A 127 -1.61 15.34 -2.76
C ILE A 127 -0.35 14.81 -3.41
N VAL A 128 -0.34 13.50 -3.67
CA VAL A 128 0.71 12.82 -4.43
C VAL A 128 0.08 12.26 -5.70
N LYS A 129 0.64 12.61 -6.83
CA LYS A 129 0.22 12.08 -8.13
C LYS A 129 1.43 11.79 -8.99
N ASN A 130 1.43 10.64 -9.66
CA ASN A 130 2.53 10.18 -10.52
C ASN A 130 3.90 10.23 -9.81
N GLY A 131 3.92 9.84 -8.52
CA GLY A 131 5.14 9.84 -7.72
C GLY A 131 5.65 11.21 -7.28
N LYS A 132 4.88 12.27 -7.45
CA LYS A 132 5.24 13.63 -7.07
C LYS A 132 4.31 14.18 -5.98
N LEU A 133 4.90 14.70 -4.92
CA LEU A 133 4.20 15.49 -3.92
C LEU A 133 4.02 16.89 -4.50
N VAL A 134 2.79 17.23 -4.84
CA VAL A 134 2.48 18.47 -5.60
C VAL A 134 1.72 19.50 -4.79
N TYR A 135 1.25 19.12 -3.60
CA TYR A 135 0.50 20.00 -2.72
C TYR A 135 0.56 19.52 -1.27
N GLN A 136 0.75 20.46 -0.37
CA GLN A 136 0.56 20.29 1.07
C GLN A 136 -0.05 21.55 1.65
N ASN A 137 -1.01 21.42 2.54
CA ASN A 137 -1.56 22.54 3.29
C ASN A 137 -2.15 22.05 4.64
N ALA A 138 -2.31 23.00 5.55
CA ALA A 138 -2.87 22.77 6.88
C ALA A 138 -3.76 23.95 7.28
N TRP A 139 -4.85 23.64 8.03
CA TRP A 139 -5.85 24.60 8.50
C TRP A 139 -6.19 24.35 9.96
N GLY A 140 -6.52 25.41 10.69
CA GLY A 140 -7.00 25.31 12.06
C GLY A 140 -5.89 25.24 13.11
N LYS A 141 -6.25 24.77 14.30
CA LYS A 141 -5.39 24.73 15.47
C LYS A 141 -5.23 23.32 16.02
N VAL A 142 -4.10 23.06 16.66
CA VAL A 142 -3.77 21.75 17.25
C VAL A 142 -4.84 21.32 18.26
N ASN A 143 -5.31 22.25 19.08
CA ASN A 143 -6.40 22.03 20.04
C ASN A 143 -7.30 23.26 20.07
N SER A 144 -8.45 23.17 19.44
CA SER A 144 -9.36 24.31 19.23
C SER A 144 -10.29 24.57 20.41
N TYR A 145 -10.45 23.60 21.33
CA TYR A 145 -11.45 23.67 22.40
C TYR A 145 -10.86 23.25 23.74
N ASN A 146 -11.37 23.92 24.81
CA ASN A 146 -11.19 23.48 26.18
C ASN A 146 -12.05 22.24 26.48
N PRO A 147 -11.79 21.50 27.59
CA PRO A 147 -12.59 20.33 27.96
C PRO A 147 -14.09 20.60 28.13
N ASP A 148 -14.48 21.85 28.44
CA ASP A 148 -15.87 22.28 28.58
C ASP A 148 -16.53 22.68 27.24
N GLY A 149 -15.80 22.54 26.11
CA GLY A 149 -16.30 22.88 24.78
C GLY A 149 -16.14 24.36 24.40
N THR A 150 -15.60 25.20 25.26
CA THR A 150 -15.34 26.61 24.92
C THR A 150 -14.13 26.74 24.00
N PRO A 151 -14.08 27.76 23.11
CA PRO A 151 -12.92 27.96 22.26
C PRO A 151 -11.65 28.22 23.05
N LYS A 152 -10.58 27.54 22.62
CA LYS A 152 -9.23 27.73 23.15
C LYS A 152 -8.47 28.79 22.34
N THR A 153 -7.91 29.78 23.01
CA THR A 153 -7.28 30.93 22.35
C THR A 153 -5.77 30.83 22.19
N ASP A 154 -5.12 29.93 22.94
CA ASP A 154 -3.66 29.78 23.04
C ASP A 154 -3.09 28.55 22.33
N SER A 155 -3.90 27.85 21.53
CA SER A 155 -3.43 26.69 20.78
C SER A 155 -2.64 27.13 19.54
N PRO A 156 -1.51 26.47 19.24
CA PRO A 156 -0.76 26.74 18.03
C PRO A 156 -1.52 26.31 16.78
N ALA A 157 -1.21 26.95 15.66
CA ALA A 157 -1.72 26.55 14.35
C ALA A 157 -1.21 25.16 13.96
N VAL A 158 -2.03 24.40 13.26
CA VAL A 158 -1.62 23.17 12.60
C VAL A 158 -0.69 23.52 11.42
N THR A 159 0.38 22.76 11.29
CA THR A 159 1.33 22.84 10.18
C THR A 159 1.36 21.54 9.40
N ASN A 160 2.09 21.50 8.28
CA ASN A 160 2.30 20.28 7.52
C ASN A 160 3.06 19.18 8.31
N ASP A 161 3.75 19.55 9.39
CA ASP A 161 4.51 18.62 10.25
C ASP A 161 3.75 18.20 11.52
N THR A 162 2.53 18.70 11.71
CA THR A 162 1.70 18.32 12.86
C THR A 162 1.30 16.85 12.75
N LEU A 163 1.47 16.11 13.85
CA LEU A 163 1.09 14.71 13.93
C LEU A 163 -0.39 14.57 14.28
N TYR A 164 -1.04 13.66 13.60
CA TYR A 164 -2.43 13.28 13.82
C TYR A 164 -2.52 11.83 14.31
N ASP A 165 -3.48 11.56 15.19
CA ASP A 165 -3.88 10.20 15.50
C ASP A 165 -4.51 9.58 14.25
N LEU A 166 -3.92 8.50 13.76
CA LEU A 166 -4.39 7.80 12.58
C LEU A 166 -5.59 6.90 12.85
N ALA A 167 -5.96 6.72 14.14
CA ALA A 167 -7.07 5.88 14.54
C ALA A 167 -7.08 4.53 13.79
N SER A 168 -8.17 4.16 13.15
CA SER A 168 -8.30 2.88 12.43
C SER A 168 -7.41 2.73 11.20
N ASN A 169 -6.81 3.80 10.67
CA ASN A 169 -5.78 3.67 9.65
C ASN A 169 -4.57 2.86 10.14
N THR A 170 -4.39 2.73 11.46
CA THR A 170 -3.42 1.83 12.08
C THR A 170 -3.56 0.39 11.59
N LYS A 171 -4.78 -0.07 11.26
CA LYS A 171 -5.00 -1.39 10.68
C LYS A 171 -4.22 -1.57 9.39
N MET A 172 -4.19 -0.54 8.55
CA MET A 172 -3.47 -0.54 7.26
C MET A 172 -1.96 -0.47 7.45
N TYR A 173 -1.50 0.50 8.23
CA TYR A 173 -0.09 0.86 8.32
C TYR A 173 0.70 0.05 9.36
N THR A 174 0.05 -0.70 10.23
CA THR A 174 0.70 -1.50 11.26
C THR A 174 0.30 -2.97 11.16
N ALA A 175 -0.96 -3.29 11.44
CA ALA A 175 -1.44 -4.69 11.49
C ALA A 175 -1.30 -5.39 10.15
N ASN A 176 -1.68 -4.74 9.06
CA ASN A 176 -1.58 -5.32 7.72
C ASN A 176 -0.11 -5.59 7.32
N TYR A 177 0.81 -4.68 7.61
CA TYR A 177 2.24 -4.91 7.33
C TYR A 177 2.82 -6.05 8.16
N ALA A 178 2.45 -6.16 9.43
CA ALA A 178 2.88 -7.28 10.28
C ALA A 178 2.38 -8.63 9.72
N LEU A 179 1.12 -8.69 9.27
CA LEU A 179 0.56 -9.88 8.65
C LEU A 179 1.21 -10.21 7.30
N GLN A 180 1.49 -9.21 6.47
CA GLN A 180 2.24 -9.40 5.23
C GLN A 180 3.61 -10.01 5.49
N TYR A 181 4.31 -9.54 6.50
CA TYR A 181 5.60 -10.09 6.90
C TYR A 181 5.47 -11.56 7.31
N LEU A 182 4.50 -11.91 8.14
CA LEU A 182 4.25 -13.29 8.57
C LEU A 182 3.92 -14.21 7.40
N VAL A 183 3.11 -13.74 6.45
CA VAL A 183 2.78 -14.49 5.22
C VAL A 183 4.04 -14.70 4.36
N THR A 184 4.85 -13.65 4.17
CA THR A 184 6.09 -13.73 3.41
C THR A 184 7.09 -14.71 4.03
N GLN A 185 7.13 -14.79 5.37
CA GLN A 185 7.98 -15.74 6.11
C GLN A 185 7.38 -17.16 6.17
N GLY A 186 6.24 -17.41 5.56
CA GLY A 186 5.55 -18.70 5.62
C GLY A 186 4.98 -19.05 6.99
N LYS A 187 4.90 -18.08 7.91
CA LYS A 187 4.37 -18.27 9.28
C LYS A 187 2.86 -18.11 9.36
N ALA A 188 2.24 -17.54 8.35
CA ALA A 188 0.81 -17.43 8.20
C ALA A 188 0.43 -17.68 6.74
N ASN A 189 -0.77 -18.23 6.53
CA ASN A 189 -1.35 -18.43 5.21
C ASN A 189 -2.71 -17.72 5.18
N LEU A 190 -2.99 -16.97 4.12
CA LEU A 190 -4.24 -16.23 3.97
C LEU A 190 -5.48 -17.12 4.05
N ASP A 191 -5.37 -18.37 3.65
CA ASP A 191 -6.47 -19.35 3.64
C ASP A 191 -6.51 -20.22 4.91
N SER A 192 -5.63 -19.96 5.89
CA SER A 192 -5.71 -20.59 7.21
C SER A 192 -6.98 -20.18 7.93
N ARG A 193 -7.67 -21.15 8.53
CA ARG A 193 -8.85 -20.87 9.33
C ARG A 193 -8.44 -20.23 10.66
N LEU A 194 -9.22 -19.28 11.11
CA LEU A 194 -8.92 -18.57 12.36
C LEU A 194 -8.94 -19.50 13.56
N VAL A 195 -9.82 -20.51 13.58
CA VAL A 195 -9.87 -21.50 14.65
C VAL A 195 -8.58 -22.31 14.75
N ASP A 196 -7.90 -22.57 13.64
CA ASP A 196 -6.61 -23.26 13.63
C ASP A 196 -5.46 -22.38 14.16
N LEU A 197 -5.57 -21.06 13.98
CA LEU A 197 -4.58 -20.09 14.46
C LEU A 197 -4.78 -19.68 15.93
N LEU A 198 -6.04 -19.55 16.36
CA LEU A 198 -6.43 -18.99 17.66
C LEU A 198 -6.83 -20.04 18.68
N GLY A 199 -7.07 -21.30 18.23
CA GLY A 199 -7.53 -22.37 19.07
C GLY A 199 -9.05 -22.52 19.11
N SER A 200 -9.53 -23.65 19.65
CA SER A 200 -10.95 -24.03 19.65
C SER A 200 -11.84 -23.05 20.41
N ALA A 201 -11.32 -22.39 21.43
CA ALA A 201 -12.05 -21.37 22.19
C ALA A 201 -12.62 -20.26 21.29
N PHE A 202 -11.95 -19.97 20.18
CA PHE A 202 -12.46 -19.00 19.19
C PHE A 202 -13.87 -19.32 18.69
N VAL A 203 -14.22 -20.60 18.58
CA VAL A 203 -15.56 -21.07 18.16
C VAL A 203 -16.42 -21.44 19.36
N GLU A 204 -15.86 -22.18 20.33
CA GLU A 204 -16.59 -22.72 21.48
C GLU A 204 -17.16 -21.64 22.37
N ASP A 205 -16.41 -20.55 22.58
CA ASP A 205 -16.81 -19.41 23.42
C ASP A 205 -17.69 -18.39 22.68
N THR A 206 -18.20 -18.75 21.51
CA THR A 206 -19.13 -17.90 20.76
C THR A 206 -20.41 -17.69 21.58
N ILE A 207 -20.75 -16.42 21.82
CA ILE A 207 -21.98 -16.03 22.51
C ILE A 207 -23.04 -15.63 21.49
N ASP A 208 -24.30 -15.76 21.90
CA ASP A 208 -25.42 -15.35 21.09
C ASP A 208 -25.65 -13.84 21.27
N ILE A 209 -25.25 -13.06 20.27
CA ILE A 209 -25.37 -11.60 20.29
C ILE A 209 -26.47 -11.19 19.32
N THR A 210 -27.47 -10.46 19.81
CA THR A 210 -28.42 -9.77 18.97
C THR A 210 -27.87 -8.39 18.62
N TYR A 211 -27.59 -8.17 17.35
CA TYR A 211 -27.14 -6.87 16.85
C TYR A 211 -28.34 -6.13 16.21
N ASN A 212 -28.47 -4.84 16.52
CA ASN A 212 -29.59 -4.02 16.05
C ASN A 212 -29.68 -4.00 14.51
N GLY A 213 -30.81 -4.45 13.99
CA GLY A 213 -31.06 -4.52 12.56
C GLY A 213 -30.44 -5.75 11.86
N TYR A 214 -29.86 -6.68 12.61
CA TYR A 214 -29.30 -7.92 12.08
C TYR A 214 -30.15 -9.12 12.49
N GLU A 215 -30.53 -9.94 11.53
CA GLU A 215 -31.25 -11.18 11.79
C GLU A 215 -30.26 -12.26 12.26
N ASN A 216 -30.33 -12.59 13.56
CA ASN A 216 -29.43 -13.59 14.14
C ASN A 216 -29.90 -15.00 13.78
N PRO A 217 -29.09 -15.79 13.04
CA PRO A 217 -29.46 -17.15 12.64
C PRO A 217 -29.40 -18.18 13.78
N GLY A 218 -28.93 -17.77 14.98
CA GLY A 218 -28.78 -18.59 16.15
C GLY A 218 -27.37 -19.13 16.39
N LEU A 219 -27.10 -19.47 17.64
CA LEU A 219 -25.75 -19.82 18.11
C LEU A 219 -25.09 -20.96 17.34
N LYS A 220 -25.84 -22.01 17.00
CA LYS A 220 -25.32 -23.17 16.28
C LYS A 220 -24.78 -22.78 14.89
N VAL A 221 -25.54 -21.98 14.15
CA VAL A 221 -25.16 -21.52 12.82
C VAL A 221 -23.99 -20.54 12.90
N ASN A 222 -24.01 -19.64 13.88
CA ASN A 222 -22.91 -18.69 14.10
C ASN A 222 -21.58 -19.43 14.42
N LYS A 223 -21.62 -20.48 15.22
CA LYS A 223 -20.43 -21.34 15.47
C LYS A 223 -19.91 -22.01 14.20
N GLN A 224 -20.81 -22.51 13.35
CA GLN A 224 -20.43 -23.14 12.08
C GLN A 224 -19.75 -22.12 11.16
N TRP A 225 -20.33 -20.95 10.97
CA TRP A 225 -19.74 -19.89 10.15
C TRP A 225 -18.39 -19.42 10.69
N LYS A 226 -18.30 -19.24 11.99
CA LYS A 226 -17.06 -18.82 12.66
C LYS A 226 -15.94 -19.84 12.51
N ALA A 227 -16.26 -21.13 12.50
CA ALA A 227 -15.30 -22.20 12.26
C ALA A 227 -14.72 -22.21 10.84
N GLU A 228 -15.40 -21.61 9.88
CA GLU A 228 -14.98 -21.55 8.47
C GLU A 228 -14.20 -20.27 8.14
N LEU A 229 -14.22 -19.24 9.01
CA LEU A 229 -13.54 -17.98 8.79
C LEU A 229 -12.04 -18.15 8.59
N THR A 230 -11.53 -17.50 7.57
CA THR A 230 -10.11 -17.48 7.22
C THR A 230 -9.46 -16.13 7.52
N LEU A 231 -8.14 -16.09 7.55
CA LEU A 231 -7.38 -14.85 7.65
C LEU A 231 -7.72 -13.90 6.49
N ARG A 232 -7.96 -14.44 5.30
CA ARG A 232 -8.39 -13.67 4.12
C ARG A 232 -9.71 -12.95 4.35
N ASP A 233 -10.69 -13.59 4.97
CA ASP A 233 -12.00 -12.99 5.25
C ASP A 233 -11.88 -11.78 6.16
N ILE A 234 -11.06 -11.86 7.20
CA ILE A 234 -10.78 -10.74 8.11
C ILE A 234 -10.10 -9.58 7.37
N LEU A 235 -9.06 -9.87 6.58
CA LEU A 235 -8.32 -8.84 5.85
C LEU A 235 -9.15 -8.15 4.76
N ARG A 236 -10.17 -8.81 4.26
CA ARG A 236 -11.12 -8.25 3.30
C ARG A 236 -12.32 -7.56 3.94
N HIS A 237 -12.38 -7.47 5.26
CA HIS A 237 -13.54 -6.94 6.01
C HIS A 237 -14.85 -7.70 5.72
N GLN A 238 -14.77 -9.00 5.52
CA GLN A 238 -15.90 -9.88 5.17
C GLN A 238 -16.20 -10.93 6.25
N ALA A 239 -15.69 -10.75 7.46
CA ALA A 239 -15.87 -11.72 8.55
C ALA A 239 -17.27 -11.66 9.21
N GLY A 240 -18.02 -10.58 9.01
CA GLY A 240 -19.37 -10.44 9.57
C GLY A 240 -19.42 -10.07 11.06
N PHE A 241 -18.30 -9.67 11.66
CA PHE A 241 -18.30 -9.17 13.03
C PHE A 241 -18.87 -7.76 13.13
N PRO A 242 -19.51 -7.41 14.28
CA PRO A 242 -19.88 -6.02 14.56
C PRO A 242 -18.67 -5.08 14.49
N ALA A 243 -18.90 -3.83 14.11
CA ALA A 243 -17.85 -2.84 13.98
C ALA A 243 -17.17 -2.53 15.32
N ASP A 244 -17.96 -2.45 16.39
CA ASP A 244 -17.50 -2.15 17.74
C ASP A 244 -17.71 -3.34 18.66
N PRO A 245 -16.72 -3.69 19.51
CA PRO A 245 -16.91 -4.71 20.52
C PRO A 245 -17.91 -4.23 21.56
N GLN A 246 -18.84 -5.10 21.93
CA GLN A 246 -19.78 -4.84 23.02
C GLN A 246 -19.18 -5.36 24.31
N TYR A 247 -18.56 -4.46 25.06
CA TYR A 247 -18.07 -4.74 26.40
C TYR A 247 -19.19 -4.48 27.41
N HIS A 248 -19.97 -5.51 27.73
CA HIS A 248 -21.00 -5.44 28.76
C HIS A 248 -20.89 -6.65 29.69
#